data_6d0a68e5852a5db5e28e42a938c845be
#
_entry.id   6d0a68e5852a5db5e28e42a938c845be
#
_cell.length_a   1.000
_cell.length_b   1.000
_cell.length_c   1.000
_cell.angle_alpha   90.00
_cell.angle_beta   90.00
_cell.angle_gamma   90.00
#
_symmetry.space_group_name_H-M   'P 1'
#
loop_
_entity.id
_entity.type
_entity.pdbx_description
1 polymer ?
#
loop_
_entity_poly.entity_id
_entity_poly.type
_entity_poly.pdbx_seq_one_letter_code
_entity_poly.pdbx_strand_id
1 'polypeptide(L)'
;MPVPTEELKLEIVNAATGKTLDGRAAPGQDGTLVVRELPEDGPAPEQWHLVPAQPAQDEQIYVIHHATGGKVLEQPAAAGGGVQQANAADGRKTQQWRLVPVAGEAALYVIESAADDTVLDLDLDAGLGASAEQGTPVVVRAYDEDAESQRWRLVPAEPERVSDPVLRWTRLGHWNGRQSWRLAPSTALRPAPDATPSFSDLLLVLDRFGTDQDAGGWKTEGAMPRPCGQPGWWAGPGARFLAETAGKAPADIVALKPAEGAVTAAARGDGTFEDEERVLHPPAPSQSPADLWTLADLTGDGTPGIVTLAADGVRVSLQEEDGTLPPAGGEPALKAFGHGDQAGGWLADKHPRFLADTTGNGRLDLVGCHDDGVWISLQDQDGKFAPLPDEPALRAFGHGDKAGGWLADKHPRFLADTTGNGRLDLVGCHDDGVWISLQDEDGVFAEPLYVLDDFGTDQGWASVEEHPRFLLKTTGDGATDIIGFGPYGVVVARGLEDGTFEPAKLVLNDFGTAQGWTATKHLRFLADITGDGNPDIVGFGDEGVWVAHNRGDGRFEQAQLVCRGFGYHDDAGAWRVGHHPRFLADITGDGRLDIIGFGGPGVYVARNLYRRFRTR
;
A
#
# COMPACT_ATOMS: atom_id res chain seq x y z
N MET A 1 15.58 -16.32 -2.50
CA MET A 1 14.20 -15.97 -2.14
C MET A 1 13.34 -17.20 -2.35
N PRO A 2 12.42 -17.56 -1.45
CA PRO A 2 11.52 -18.67 -1.72
C PRO A 2 10.60 -18.31 -2.88
N VAL A 3 10.46 -19.21 -3.83
CA VAL A 3 9.52 -19.10 -4.95
C VAL A 3 8.11 -19.28 -4.37
N PRO A 4 7.09 -18.53 -4.84
CA PRO A 4 5.73 -18.57 -4.29
C PRO A 4 5.13 -19.98 -4.32
N THR A 5 4.42 -20.35 -3.26
CA THR A 5 3.90 -21.71 -3.03
C THR A 5 2.50 -21.97 -3.61
N GLU A 6 1.88 -21.04 -4.36
CA GLU A 6 0.56 -21.22 -4.97
C GLU A 6 0.56 -20.82 -6.45
N GLU A 7 -0.28 -21.48 -7.23
CA GLU A 7 -0.52 -21.48 -8.69
C GLU A 7 -0.30 -20.13 -9.42
N LEU A 8 0.94 -19.65 -9.46
CA LEU A 8 1.31 -18.52 -10.29
C LEU A 8 1.36 -18.96 -11.75
N LYS A 9 0.59 -18.31 -12.60
CA LYS A 9 0.77 -18.40 -14.06
C LYS A 9 2.00 -17.61 -14.45
N LEU A 10 2.93 -18.24 -15.10
CA LEU A 10 4.23 -17.68 -15.48
C LEU A 10 4.47 -17.85 -16.97
N GLU A 11 5.21 -16.91 -17.53
CA GLU A 11 5.97 -17.10 -18.76
C GLU A 11 7.39 -17.47 -18.39
N ILE A 12 7.95 -18.47 -19.05
CA ILE A 12 9.33 -18.91 -18.86
C ILE A 12 10.14 -18.39 -20.04
N VAL A 13 10.96 -17.36 -19.80
CA VAL A 13 11.72 -16.64 -20.83
C VAL A 13 13.19 -16.98 -20.72
N ASN A 14 13.82 -17.38 -21.81
CA ASN A 14 15.26 -17.64 -21.83
C ASN A 14 16.05 -16.34 -21.84
N ALA A 15 17.03 -16.20 -20.97
CA ALA A 15 17.78 -14.95 -20.78
C ALA A 15 18.69 -14.60 -21.97
N ALA A 16 19.30 -15.59 -22.62
CA ALA A 16 20.19 -15.39 -23.77
C ALA A 16 19.48 -14.90 -25.03
N THR A 17 18.23 -15.35 -25.23
CA THR A 17 17.48 -15.08 -26.47
C THR A 17 16.31 -14.13 -26.30
N GLY A 18 15.83 -13.93 -25.08
CA GLY A 18 14.60 -13.19 -24.80
C GLY A 18 13.32 -13.90 -25.26
N LYS A 19 13.41 -15.16 -25.70
CA LYS A 19 12.29 -15.94 -26.24
C LYS A 19 11.58 -16.73 -25.15
N THR A 20 10.26 -16.91 -25.32
CA THR A 20 9.39 -17.60 -24.36
C THR A 20 9.30 -19.08 -24.66
N LEU A 21 9.26 -19.92 -23.60
CA LEU A 21 9.01 -21.35 -23.70
C LEU A 21 7.58 -21.60 -24.21
N ASP A 22 7.49 -22.26 -25.40
CA ASP A 22 6.23 -22.58 -26.04
C ASP A 22 5.86 -24.05 -25.74
N GLY A 23 4.63 -24.26 -25.27
CA GLY A 23 4.06 -25.58 -25.00
C GLY A 23 3.78 -26.40 -26.25
N ARG A 24 3.91 -25.82 -27.44
CA ARG A 24 3.72 -26.49 -28.71
C ARG A 24 5.05 -27.04 -29.23
N ALA A 25 5.09 -28.34 -29.52
CA ALA A 25 6.25 -28.94 -30.12
C ALA A 25 6.54 -28.35 -31.51
N ALA A 26 7.83 -28.27 -31.86
CA ALA A 26 8.23 -27.86 -33.21
C ALA A 26 7.69 -28.84 -34.27
N PRO A 27 7.24 -28.37 -35.45
CA PRO A 27 6.83 -29.22 -36.53
C PRO A 27 7.97 -30.14 -36.96
N GLY A 28 7.75 -31.49 -36.91
CA GLY A 28 8.73 -32.50 -37.30
C GLY A 28 9.75 -32.89 -36.23
N GLN A 29 9.63 -32.42 -35.01
CA GLN A 29 10.40 -32.86 -33.84
C GLN A 29 9.51 -33.68 -32.90
N ASP A 30 10.02 -34.79 -32.35
CA ASP A 30 9.30 -35.78 -31.52
C ASP A 30 8.76 -35.18 -30.18
N GLY A 31 7.91 -34.15 -30.24
CA GLY A 31 7.32 -33.53 -29.07
C GLY A 31 8.25 -32.62 -28.25
N THR A 32 9.45 -32.35 -28.75
CA THR A 32 10.42 -31.46 -28.09
C THR A 32 9.89 -30.01 -28.02
N LEU A 33 9.90 -29.41 -26.84
CA LEU A 33 9.52 -28.03 -26.62
C LEU A 33 10.56 -27.07 -27.22
N VAL A 34 10.11 -25.88 -27.57
CA VAL A 34 10.95 -24.84 -28.18
C VAL A 34 10.72 -23.49 -27.46
N VAL A 35 11.69 -22.60 -27.57
CA VAL A 35 11.47 -21.18 -27.32
C VAL A 35 11.17 -20.43 -28.61
N ARG A 36 10.22 -19.52 -28.60
CA ARG A 36 9.82 -18.73 -29.76
C ARG A 36 9.76 -17.23 -29.43
N GLU A 37 9.97 -16.43 -30.46
CA GLU A 37 9.61 -15.02 -30.44
C GLU A 37 8.10 -14.91 -30.66
N LEU A 38 7.44 -14.15 -29.80
CA LEU A 38 6.00 -13.93 -29.92
C LEU A 38 5.75 -12.75 -30.85
N PRO A 39 4.91 -12.89 -31.91
CA PRO A 39 4.55 -11.76 -32.75
C PRO A 39 3.71 -10.74 -31.95
N GLU A 40 3.94 -9.45 -32.18
CA GLU A 40 3.23 -8.34 -31.49
C GLU A 40 1.70 -8.45 -31.58
N ASP A 41 1.16 -9.03 -32.67
CA ASP A 41 -0.27 -9.25 -32.90
C ASP A 41 -0.69 -10.74 -32.81
N GLY A 42 0.14 -11.58 -32.19
CA GLY A 42 -0.06 -13.04 -32.10
C GLY A 42 -0.93 -13.50 -30.94
N PRO A 43 -1.19 -14.81 -30.83
CA PRO A 43 -1.83 -15.37 -29.66
C PRO A 43 -1.00 -15.11 -28.40
N ALA A 44 -1.68 -14.98 -27.24
CA ALA A 44 -1.04 -14.78 -25.95
C ALA A 44 0.07 -15.82 -25.69
N PRO A 45 1.16 -15.45 -25.00
CA PRO A 45 2.22 -16.36 -24.66
C PRO A 45 1.71 -17.57 -23.88
N GLU A 46 2.35 -18.72 -24.08
CA GLU A 46 2.04 -19.94 -23.35
C GLU A 46 2.40 -19.76 -21.87
N GLN A 47 1.46 -20.09 -21.00
CA GLN A 47 1.59 -19.89 -19.57
C GLN A 47 1.84 -21.21 -18.84
N TRP A 48 2.60 -21.12 -17.75
CA TRP A 48 3.01 -22.27 -16.95
C TRP A 48 2.69 -22.03 -15.46
N HIS A 49 2.37 -23.09 -14.74
CA HIS A 49 2.14 -23.06 -13.29
C HIS A 49 3.26 -23.82 -12.59
N LEU A 50 3.82 -23.23 -11.55
CA LEU A 50 4.74 -23.89 -10.65
C LEU A 50 3.94 -24.48 -9.48
N VAL A 51 3.87 -25.80 -9.42
CA VAL A 51 3.21 -26.53 -8.33
C VAL A 51 4.27 -27.18 -7.46
N PRO A 52 4.34 -26.90 -6.15
CA PRO A 52 5.30 -27.54 -5.27
C PRO A 52 5.15 -29.07 -5.29
N ALA A 53 6.23 -29.78 -5.52
CA ALA A 53 6.24 -31.23 -5.38
C ALA A 53 6.28 -31.61 -3.89
N GLN A 54 5.30 -32.41 -3.43
CA GLN A 54 5.00 -32.76 -2.02
C GLN A 54 6.20 -33.18 -1.16
N PRO A 55 6.08 -33.15 0.18
CA PRO A 55 6.54 -32.10 1.07
C PRO A 55 8.05 -32.14 1.21
N ALA A 56 8.74 -31.18 0.64
CA ALA A 56 10.16 -31.04 0.81
C ALA A 56 10.49 -30.39 2.16
N GLN A 57 11.29 -31.06 2.97
CA GLN A 57 11.76 -30.49 4.22
C GLN A 57 12.87 -29.43 4.05
N ASP A 58 13.56 -29.30 2.89
CA ASP A 58 14.66 -28.33 2.71
C ASP A 58 14.97 -27.90 1.27
N GLU A 59 14.29 -28.36 0.22
CA GLU A 59 14.56 -27.98 -1.16
C GLU A 59 13.28 -27.60 -1.91
N GLN A 60 13.30 -26.43 -2.59
CA GLN A 60 12.17 -25.97 -3.41
C GLN A 60 12.13 -26.74 -4.74
N ILE A 61 11.39 -27.84 -4.76
CA ILE A 61 11.18 -28.68 -5.94
C ILE A 61 9.74 -28.46 -6.45
N TYR A 62 9.61 -28.22 -7.75
CA TYR A 62 8.35 -27.90 -8.41
C TYR A 62 8.05 -28.88 -9.55
N VAL A 63 6.76 -29.07 -9.81
CA VAL A 63 6.25 -29.61 -11.07
C VAL A 63 5.78 -28.41 -11.91
N ILE A 64 6.28 -28.29 -13.13
CA ILE A 64 5.96 -27.19 -14.04
C ILE A 64 4.82 -27.63 -14.95
N HIS A 65 3.60 -27.13 -14.67
CA HIS A 65 2.38 -27.45 -15.40
C HIS A 65 2.11 -26.46 -16.52
N HIS A 66 1.70 -26.95 -17.69
CA HIS A 66 1.16 -26.12 -18.75
C HIS A 66 -0.25 -25.61 -18.37
N ALA A 67 -0.48 -24.32 -18.46
CA ALA A 67 -1.68 -23.67 -17.91
C ALA A 67 -3.01 -24.14 -18.54
N THR A 68 -3.01 -24.51 -19.83
CA THR A 68 -4.24 -24.86 -20.55
C THR A 68 -4.40 -26.36 -20.84
N GLY A 69 -3.35 -27.17 -20.69
CA GLY A 69 -3.36 -28.57 -21.14
C GLY A 69 -3.28 -29.64 -20.05
N GLY A 70 -3.07 -29.24 -18.79
CA GLY A 70 -2.88 -30.18 -17.67
C GLY A 70 -1.64 -31.08 -17.78
N LYS A 71 -0.79 -30.84 -18.79
CA LYS A 71 0.48 -31.53 -19.00
C LYS A 71 1.59 -30.85 -18.20
N VAL A 72 2.67 -31.60 -17.96
CA VAL A 72 3.83 -31.11 -17.20
C VAL A 72 5.10 -31.21 -18.03
N LEU A 73 6.08 -30.39 -17.66
CA LEU A 73 7.42 -30.42 -18.22
C LEU A 73 8.11 -31.73 -17.80
N GLU A 74 8.59 -32.52 -18.75
CA GLU A 74 9.29 -33.78 -18.48
C GLU A 74 10.67 -33.81 -19.15
N GLN A 75 11.65 -34.18 -18.33
CA GLN A 75 13.01 -34.44 -18.79
C GLN A 75 13.06 -35.68 -19.69
N PRO A 76 13.81 -35.65 -20.80
CA PRO A 76 14.01 -36.82 -21.64
C PRO A 76 14.83 -37.93 -20.94
N ALA A 77 14.70 -39.17 -21.41
CA ALA A 77 15.39 -40.32 -20.83
C ALA A 77 16.93 -40.31 -21.08
N ALA A 78 17.43 -39.46 -21.96
CA ALA A 78 18.85 -39.36 -22.29
C ALA A 78 19.35 -37.92 -22.20
N ALA A 79 20.55 -37.70 -21.66
CA ALA A 79 21.20 -36.41 -21.64
C ALA A 79 21.38 -35.85 -23.06
N GLY A 80 21.10 -34.56 -23.27
CA GLY A 80 21.09 -33.91 -24.58
C GLY A 80 19.80 -34.15 -25.39
N GLY A 81 18.84 -34.91 -24.86
CA GLY A 81 17.52 -35.06 -25.47
C GLY A 81 16.62 -33.85 -25.28
N GLY A 82 15.61 -33.71 -26.15
CA GLY A 82 14.64 -32.62 -26.09
C GLY A 82 13.65 -32.77 -24.91
N VAL A 83 13.40 -31.69 -24.21
CA VAL A 83 12.39 -31.62 -23.16
C VAL A 83 11.00 -31.69 -23.74
N GLN A 84 10.10 -32.45 -23.15
CA GLN A 84 8.77 -32.76 -23.67
C GLN A 84 7.66 -32.41 -22.66
N GLN A 85 6.43 -32.35 -23.13
CA GLN A 85 5.24 -32.36 -22.29
C GLN A 85 4.72 -33.78 -22.09
N ALA A 86 4.45 -34.15 -20.83
CA ALA A 86 3.88 -35.43 -20.46
C ALA A 86 2.65 -35.29 -19.57
N ASN A 87 1.91 -36.37 -19.37
CA ASN A 87 0.88 -36.42 -18.35
C ASN A 87 1.54 -36.41 -16.98
N ALA A 88 0.98 -35.64 -16.04
CA ALA A 88 1.47 -35.61 -14.67
C ALA A 88 1.44 -37.00 -14.03
N ALA A 89 2.51 -37.36 -13.32
CA ALA A 89 2.62 -38.62 -12.60
C ALA A 89 3.24 -38.39 -11.22
N ASP A 90 2.50 -38.74 -10.16
CA ASP A 90 2.91 -38.53 -8.79
C ASP A 90 4.30 -39.11 -8.49
N GLY A 91 5.15 -38.30 -7.88
CA GLY A 91 6.49 -38.68 -7.44
C GLY A 91 7.50 -38.95 -8.53
N ARG A 92 7.18 -38.71 -9.84
CA ARG A 92 8.10 -38.90 -10.93
C ARG A 92 9.19 -37.83 -10.96
N LYS A 93 10.42 -38.19 -10.64
CA LYS A 93 11.55 -37.24 -10.55
C LYS A 93 11.89 -36.52 -11.85
N THR A 94 11.66 -37.17 -13.03
CA THR A 94 11.84 -36.55 -14.34
C THR A 94 10.85 -35.44 -14.67
N GLN A 95 9.83 -35.23 -13.81
CA GLN A 95 8.85 -34.15 -13.87
C GLN A 95 9.04 -33.13 -12.77
N GLN A 96 10.09 -33.29 -11.95
CA GLN A 96 10.38 -32.41 -10.81
C GLN A 96 11.61 -31.56 -11.09
N TRP A 97 11.49 -30.26 -10.81
CA TRP A 97 12.48 -29.25 -11.17
C TRP A 97 12.81 -28.39 -9.97
N ARG A 98 14.09 -28.12 -9.77
CA ARG A 98 14.61 -27.21 -8.75
C ARG A 98 14.90 -25.85 -9.38
N LEU A 99 14.42 -24.78 -8.76
CA LEU A 99 14.71 -23.41 -9.20
C LEU A 99 15.90 -22.87 -8.40
N VAL A 100 17.05 -22.77 -9.04
CA VAL A 100 18.29 -22.28 -8.43
C VAL A 100 18.47 -20.81 -8.81
N PRO A 101 18.36 -19.85 -7.86
CA PRO A 101 18.50 -18.44 -8.18
C PRO A 101 19.92 -18.09 -8.61
N VAL A 102 20.05 -17.27 -9.65
CA VAL A 102 21.34 -16.75 -10.12
C VAL A 102 21.76 -15.59 -9.21
N ALA A 103 22.95 -15.68 -8.64
CA ALA A 103 23.45 -14.69 -7.68
C ALA A 103 23.55 -13.30 -8.32
N GLY A 104 22.99 -12.28 -7.65
CA GLY A 104 23.02 -10.88 -8.11
C GLY A 104 21.96 -10.49 -9.14
N GLU A 105 21.12 -11.41 -9.59
CA GLU A 105 20.09 -11.17 -10.60
C GLU A 105 18.69 -11.47 -10.05
N ALA A 106 17.78 -10.52 -10.13
CA ALA A 106 16.40 -10.71 -9.71
C ALA A 106 15.61 -11.51 -10.76
N ALA A 107 14.76 -12.43 -10.29
CA ALA A 107 13.88 -13.26 -11.13
C ALA A 107 14.59 -14.10 -12.21
N LEU A 108 15.90 -14.33 -12.08
CA LEU A 108 16.69 -15.16 -12.96
C LEU A 108 17.09 -16.46 -12.27
N TYR A 109 16.83 -17.59 -12.92
CA TYR A 109 17.02 -18.92 -12.34
C TYR A 109 17.71 -19.87 -13.32
N VAL A 110 18.41 -20.84 -12.76
CA VAL A 110 18.75 -22.08 -13.43
C VAL A 110 17.64 -23.08 -13.07
N ILE A 111 17.05 -23.76 -14.06
CA ILE A 111 15.99 -24.76 -13.86
C ILE A 111 16.64 -26.15 -13.95
N GLU A 112 16.85 -26.76 -12.80
CA GLU A 112 17.59 -28.01 -12.63
C GLU A 112 16.64 -29.19 -12.43
N SER A 113 16.91 -30.31 -13.09
CA SER A 113 16.14 -31.54 -12.90
C SER A 113 16.43 -32.20 -11.55
N ALA A 114 15.41 -32.59 -10.83
CA ALA A 114 15.55 -33.34 -9.57
C ALA A 114 15.91 -34.83 -9.79
N ALA A 115 16.01 -35.27 -11.04
CA ALA A 115 16.34 -36.66 -11.38
C ALA A 115 17.85 -36.92 -11.46
N ASP A 116 18.62 -35.98 -12.04
CA ASP A 116 20.04 -36.19 -12.35
C ASP A 116 20.88 -34.89 -12.37
N ASP A 117 20.36 -33.81 -11.81
CA ASP A 117 20.99 -32.50 -11.68
C ASP A 117 21.40 -31.85 -13.03
N THR A 118 20.82 -32.30 -14.16
CA THR A 118 20.95 -31.60 -15.44
C THR A 118 20.04 -30.39 -15.47
N VAL A 119 20.37 -29.39 -16.28
CA VAL A 119 19.64 -28.11 -16.32
C VAL A 119 18.98 -27.89 -17.68
N LEU A 120 17.89 -27.12 -17.71
CA LEU A 120 17.29 -26.67 -18.97
C LEU A 120 18.25 -25.75 -19.71
N ASP A 121 18.45 -26.05 -21.01
CA ASP A 121 19.32 -25.34 -21.93
C ASP A 121 18.68 -25.19 -23.30
N LEU A 122 19.20 -24.31 -24.12
CA LEU A 122 18.83 -24.20 -25.54
C LEU A 122 19.80 -24.97 -26.42
N ASP A 123 19.26 -25.70 -27.41
CA ASP A 123 20.09 -26.27 -28.48
C ASP A 123 20.33 -25.21 -29.56
N LEU A 124 21.30 -24.32 -29.30
CA LEU A 124 21.63 -23.21 -30.18
C LEU A 124 22.22 -23.70 -31.53
N ASP A 125 22.82 -24.86 -31.55
CA ASP A 125 23.38 -25.47 -32.79
C ASP A 125 22.26 -25.97 -33.71
N ALA A 126 21.19 -26.52 -33.17
CA ALA A 126 20.00 -26.93 -33.94
C ALA A 126 19.19 -25.75 -34.49
N GLY A 127 19.33 -24.57 -33.87
CA GLY A 127 18.64 -23.34 -34.27
C GLY A 127 19.28 -22.58 -35.44
N LEU A 128 20.51 -22.91 -35.84
CA LEU A 128 21.23 -22.28 -36.96
C LEU A 128 20.64 -22.73 -38.33
N GLY A 129 19.49 -22.20 -38.69
CA GLY A 129 18.77 -22.49 -39.94
C GLY A 129 17.27 -22.68 -39.77
N ALA A 130 16.78 -22.70 -38.58
CA ALA A 130 15.34 -22.74 -38.31
C ALA A 130 14.68 -21.38 -38.62
N SER A 131 13.55 -21.40 -39.34
CA SER A 131 12.73 -20.19 -39.52
C SER A 131 12.18 -19.71 -38.16
N ALA A 132 11.82 -18.44 -38.04
CA ALA A 132 11.21 -17.88 -36.82
C ALA A 132 9.99 -18.71 -36.34
N GLU A 133 9.32 -19.43 -37.24
CA GLU A 133 8.18 -20.30 -36.94
C GLU A 133 8.59 -21.66 -36.31
N GLN A 134 9.84 -22.11 -36.49
CA GLN A 134 10.28 -23.41 -35.97
C GLN A 134 10.74 -23.37 -34.51
N GLY A 135 11.20 -22.19 -34.00
CA GLY A 135 11.69 -22.03 -32.65
C GLY A 135 13.02 -22.74 -32.37
N THR A 136 13.65 -22.46 -31.23
CA THR A 136 14.89 -23.10 -30.76
C THR A 136 14.54 -24.21 -29.77
N PRO A 137 15.01 -25.47 -29.99
CA PRO A 137 14.71 -26.60 -29.12
C PRO A 137 15.23 -26.40 -27.68
N VAL A 138 14.46 -26.86 -26.70
CA VAL A 138 14.86 -26.93 -25.30
C VAL A 138 15.34 -28.32 -24.97
N VAL A 139 16.53 -28.43 -24.42
CA VAL A 139 17.22 -29.68 -24.07
C VAL A 139 17.63 -29.68 -22.61
N VAL A 140 18.15 -30.79 -22.10
CA VAL A 140 18.82 -30.84 -20.79
C VAL A 140 20.32 -31.09 -20.99
N ARG A 141 21.15 -30.31 -20.25
CA ARG A 141 22.63 -30.44 -20.30
C ARG A 141 23.22 -30.32 -18.88
N ALA A 142 24.51 -30.66 -18.75
CA ALA A 142 25.24 -30.37 -17.53
C ALA A 142 25.29 -28.83 -17.30
N TYR A 143 25.24 -28.41 -16.06
CA TYR A 143 25.33 -27.00 -15.73
C TYR A 143 26.69 -26.40 -16.13
N ASP A 144 26.65 -25.23 -16.75
CA ASP A 144 27.80 -24.43 -17.15
C ASP A 144 27.58 -22.99 -16.69
N GLU A 145 28.42 -22.50 -15.77
CA GLU A 145 28.30 -21.18 -15.17
C GLU A 145 28.42 -20.02 -16.18
N ASP A 146 29.07 -20.24 -17.32
CA ASP A 146 29.25 -19.26 -18.39
C ASP A 146 28.12 -19.27 -19.42
N ALA A 147 27.24 -20.28 -19.39
CA ALA A 147 26.18 -20.46 -20.39
C ALA A 147 24.93 -19.62 -20.05
N GLU A 148 24.76 -18.48 -20.71
CA GLU A 148 23.54 -17.66 -20.59
C GLU A 148 22.28 -18.40 -21.08
N SER A 149 22.43 -19.36 -22.01
CA SER A 149 21.33 -20.18 -22.52
C SER A 149 20.69 -21.09 -21.46
N GLN A 150 21.38 -21.32 -20.34
CA GLN A 150 20.88 -22.09 -19.19
C GLN A 150 20.17 -21.21 -18.13
N ARG A 151 20.05 -19.91 -18.38
CA ARG A 151 19.42 -18.97 -17.47
C ARG A 151 18.02 -18.61 -17.96
N TRP A 152 17.06 -18.68 -17.05
CA TRP A 152 15.63 -18.52 -17.35
C TRP A 152 15.00 -17.48 -16.44
N ARG A 153 14.27 -16.55 -17.03
CA ARG A 153 13.49 -15.56 -16.31
C ARG A 153 12.06 -16.06 -16.15
N LEU A 154 11.58 -16.08 -14.92
CA LEU A 154 10.19 -16.38 -14.61
C LEU A 154 9.42 -15.07 -14.57
N VAL A 155 8.58 -14.85 -15.58
CA VAL A 155 7.79 -13.63 -15.73
C VAL A 155 6.34 -13.97 -15.40
N PRO A 156 5.70 -13.30 -14.41
CA PRO A 156 4.27 -13.51 -14.15
C PRO A 156 3.45 -13.24 -15.40
N ALA A 157 2.62 -14.19 -15.80
CA ALA A 157 1.71 -14.01 -16.93
C ALA A 157 0.56 -13.07 -16.54
N GLU A 158 0.20 -12.13 -17.41
CA GLU A 158 -0.94 -11.24 -17.18
C GLU A 158 -2.25 -12.02 -17.02
N PRO A 159 -3.15 -11.61 -16.10
CA PRO A 159 -4.51 -12.14 -16.06
C PRO A 159 -5.25 -11.78 -17.37
N GLU A 160 -6.09 -12.68 -17.85
CA GLU A 160 -6.96 -12.47 -19.02
C GLU A 160 -7.64 -11.10 -18.97
N ARG A 161 -7.60 -10.37 -20.09
CA ARG A 161 -8.23 -9.06 -20.24
C ARG A 161 -9.74 -9.16 -19.99
N VAL A 162 -10.18 -8.71 -18.84
CA VAL A 162 -11.60 -8.40 -18.60
C VAL A 162 -11.80 -6.95 -19.03
N SER A 163 -12.68 -6.74 -20.01
CA SER A 163 -13.04 -5.45 -20.58
C SER A 163 -14.06 -4.73 -19.69
N ASP A 164 -13.67 -4.32 -18.50
CA ASP A 164 -14.50 -3.47 -17.64
C ASP A 164 -13.82 -2.15 -17.27
N PRO A 165 -14.57 -1.06 -17.17
CA PRO A 165 -14.02 0.27 -16.96
C PRO A 165 -13.33 0.35 -15.59
N VAL A 166 -12.05 0.63 -15.62
CA VAL A 166 -11.20 0.80 -14.44
C VAL A 166 -11.58 2.11 -13.74
N LEU A 167 -11.93 1.99 -12.48
CA LEU A 167 -12.28 3.09 -11.58
C LEU A 167 -11.01 3.74 -11.04
N ARG A 168 -10.89 5.06 -11.19
CA ARG A 168 -9.73 5.81 -10.67
C ARG A 168 -9.96 6.27 -9.24
N TRP A 169 -8.96 6.01 -8.43
CA TRP A 169 -8.78 6.64 -7.15
C TRP A 169 -7.97 7.94 -7.36
N THR A 170 -8.62 9.06 -7.26
CA THR A 170 -7.92 10.34 -7.17
C THR A 170 -8.21 10.87 -5.78
N ARG A 171 -7.32 10.65 -4.85
CA ARG A 171 -6.93 11.58 -3.82
C ARG A 171 -6.00 11.02 -2.77
N LEU A 172 -5.11 11.83 -2.51
CA LEU A 172 -3.97 11.73 -1.70
C LEU A 172 -3.95 12.70 -0.57
N GLY A 173 -3.31 12.28 0.47
CA GLY A 173 -2.65 13.15 1.41
C GLY A 173 -3.50 13.69 2.54
N HIS A 174 -4.79 13.72 2.46
CA HIS A 174 -5.63 14.08 3.58
C HIS A 174 -6.75 13.11 3.78
N TRP A 175 -6.69 12.48 4.93
CA TRP A 175 -7.82 11.80 5.50
C TRP A 175 -8.81 12.87 6.00
N ASN A 176 -9.67 13.35 5.14
CA ASN A 176 -10.71 14.32 5.48
C ASN A 176 -12.07 13.66 5.70
N GLY A 177 -12.10 12.40 6.16
CA GLY A 177 -13.35 11.68 6.40
C GLY A 177 -14.25 11.48 5.17
N ARG A 178 -14.00 12.25 4.11
CA ARG A 178 -14.55 12.02 2.79
C ARG A 178 -13.61 11.12 2.01
N GLN A 179 -13.55 9.89 2.34
CA GLN A 179 -13.33 8.87 1.33
C GLN A 179 -14.64 8.68 0.55
N SER A 180 -15.20 9.75 0.02
CA SER A 180 -16.07 9.60 -1.11
C SER A 180 -15.16 9.31 -2.29
N TRP A 181 -14.91 8.05 -2.50
CA TRP A 181 -14.29 7.53 -3.69
C TRP A 181 -15.20 7.88 -4.85
N ARG A 182 -14.90 8.98 -5.53
CA ARG A 182 -15.59 9.27 -6.78
C ARG A 182 -14.97 8.36 -7.84
N LEU A 183 -15.76 7.39 -8.25
CA LEU A 183 -15.59 6.64 -9.47
C LEU A 183 -15.64 7.62 -10.65
N ALA A 184 -14.49 8.11 -11.10
CA ALA A 184 -14.41 8.74 -12.40
C ALA A 184 -14.19 7.63 -13.43
N PRO A 185 -14.98 7.56 -14.51
CA PRO A 185 -14.70 6.63 -15.59
C PRO A 185 -13.29 6.95 -16.12
N SER A 186 -12.36 6.06 -15.87
CA SER A 186 -10.99 6.20 -16.32
C SER A 186 -10.86 5.61 -17.71
N THR A 187 -10.51 6.46 -18.66
CA THR A 187 -9.81 6.05 -19.88
C THR A 187 -8.30 5.87 -19.59
N ALA A 188 -7.94 5.44 -18.38
CA ALA A 188 -6.57 5.21 -18.02
C ALA A 188 -6.13 3.88 -18.61
N LEU A 189 -5.15 3.99 -19.43
CA LEU A 189 -4.40 2.93 -20.06
C LEU A 189 -3.59 2.19 -19.00
N ARG A 190 -3.67 0.87 -19.02
CA ARG A 190 -2.74 0.02 -18.28
C ARG A 190 -1.31 0.36 -18.68
N PRO A 191 -0.38 0.41 -17.72
CA PRO A 191 1.03 0.44 -18.03
C PRO A 191 1.44 -0.84 -18.77
N ALA A 192 2.48 -0.73 -19.59
CA ALA A 192 3.11 -1.92 -20.14
C ALA A 192 3.61 -2.82 -19.00
N PRO A 193 3.54 -4.16 -19.16
CA PRO A 193 3.92 -5.13 -18.12
C PRO A 193 5.34 -4.96 -17.56
N ASP A 194 6.23 -4.32 -18.33
CA ASP A 194 7.65 -4.15 -17.99
C ASP A 194 8.00 -2.79 -17.37
N ALA A 195 7.00 -1.93 -17.13
CA ALA A 195 7.27 -0.62 -16.55
C ALA A 195 7.20 -0.71 -15.02
N THR A 196 8.29 -1.13 -14.40
CA THR A 196 8.52 -0.86 -12.98
C THR A 196 8.41 0.63 -12.75
N PRO A 197 7.63 1.13 -11.77
CA PRO A 197 7.61 2.54 -11.46
C PRO A 197 9.03 2.98 -11.17
N SER A 198 9.53 3.88 -11.98
CA SER A 198 10.83 4.49 -11.76
C SER A 198 10.63 5.83 -11.07
N PHE A 199 11.42 6.06 -10.05
CA PHE A 199 11.54 7.37 -9.43
C PHE A 199 12.81 8.05 -9.92
N SER A 200 12.82 9.38 -9.95
CA SER A 200 14.03 10.14 -10.21
C SER A 200 15.04 9.92 -9.08
N ASP A 201 16.29 10.33 -9.33
CA ASP A 201 17.26 10.48 -8.24
C ASP A 201 16.71 11.41 -7.16
N LEU A 202 17.17 11.20 -5.93
CA LEU A 202 16.85 12.02 -4.77
C LEU A 202 17.42 13.42 -4.94
N LEU A 203 16.57 14.45 -4.91
CA LEU A 203 16.97 15.84 -5.05
C LEU A 203 16.61 16.63 -3.79
N LEU A 204 17.57 17.39 -3.25
CA LEU A 204 17.26 18.44 -2.27
C LEU A 204 16.60 19.59 -3.03
N VAL A 205 15.31 19.85 -2.76
CA VAL A 205 14.51 20.84 -3.48
C VAL A 205 14.21 22.10 -2.68
N LEU A 206 14.42 22.04 -1.35
CA LEU A 206 14.23 23.17 -0.45
C LEU A 206 15.15 22.98 0.77
N ASP A 207 15.97 23.98 1.09
CA ASP A 207 16.90 23.99 2.21
C ASP A 207 16.29 24.48 3.54
N ARG A 208 15.01 24.22 3.72
CA ARG A 208 14.21 24.55 4.89
C ARG A 208 13.41 23.35 5.35
N PHE A 209 12.70 23.47 6.46
CA PHE A 209 11.91 22.40 7.06
C PHE A 209 12.71 21.15 7.46
N GLY A 210 14.04 21.27 7.46
CA GLY A 210 14.96 20.19 7.86
C GLY A 210 15.24 20.17 9.37
N THR A 211 15.90 19.10 9.82
CA THR A 211 16.26 18.95 11.24
C THR A 211 17.57 19.67 11.62
N ASP A 212 18.41 20.03 10.66
CA ASP A 212 19.62 20.81 10.89
C ASP A 212 19.27 22.25 11.26
N GLN A 213 20.13 22.89 12.07
CA GLN A 213 19.87 24.25 12.56
C GLN A 213 19.71 25.25 11.41
N ASP A 214 20.54 25.13 10.38
CA ASP A 214 20.51 26.00 9.20
C ASP A 214 19.27 25.77 8.32
N ALA A 215 18.65 24.60 8.42
CA ALA A 215 17.40 24.23 7.73
C ALA A 215 16.14 24.44 8.60
N GLY A 216 16.25 25.14 9.73
CA GLY A 216 15.15 25.46 10.62
C GLY A 216 15.13 24.69 11.94
N GLY A 217 15.99 23.69 12.12
CA GLY A 217 16.16 22.95 13.38
C GLY A 217 14.89 22.24 13.85
N TRP A 218 14.09 21.74 12.91
CA TRP A 218 12.80 21.12 13.21
C TRP A 218 12.96 19.85 14.04
N LYS A 219 12.33 19.83 15.19
CA LYS A 219 12.24 18.66 16.05
C LYS A 219 10.80 18.19 16.05
N THR A 220 10.59 16.94 15.75
CA THR A 220 9.28 16.31 15.89
C THR A 220 9.10 15.95 17.37
N GLU A 221 8.49 16.85 18.13
CA GLU A 221 8.10 16.59 19.51
C GLU A 221 6.61 16.21 19.49
N GLY A 222 6.29 14.95 19.70
CA GLY A 222 4.90 14.46 19.70
C GLY A 222 4.65 13.30 18.73
N ALA A 223 3.40 12.90 18.64
CA ALA A 223 3.00 11.82 17.73
C ALA A 223 3.32 12.22 16.28
N MET A 224 4.19 11.47 15.64
CA MET A 224 4.41 11.57 14.20
C MET A 224 3.07 11.37 13.49
N PRO A 225 2.83 12.10 12.38
CA PRO A 225 1.72 11.77 11.52
C PRO A 225 1.78 10.28 11.18
N ARG A 226 0.74 9.54 11.53
CA ARG A 226 0.67 8.13 11.16
C ARG A 226 0.56 8.02 9.64
N PRO A 227 1.10 6.95 9.02
CA PRO A 227 0.98 6.74 7.58
C PRO A 227 -0.44 6.92 7.08
N CYS A 228 -0.61 7.42 5.86
CA CYS A 228 -1.91 7.59 5.22
C CYS A 228 -2.74 6.31 5.35
N GLY A 229 -4.00 6.43 5.76
CA GLY A 229 -4.90 5.29 5.99
C GLY A 229 -4.97 4.79 7.44
N GLN A 230 -4.11 5.28 8.34
CA GLN A 230 -4.27 4.98 9.76
C GLN A 230 -5.36 5.87 10.38
N PRO A 231 -6.29 5.28 11.15
CA PRO A 231 -7.37 6.05 11.78
C PRO A 231 -6.85 7.03 12.83
N GLY A 232 -7.53 8.18 12.94
CA GLY A 232 -7.27 9.16 13.99
C GLY A 232 -5.97 9.96 13.82
N TRP A 233 -5.63 10.34 12.58
CA TRP A 233 -4.44 11.14 12.32
C TRP A 233 -4.60 12.58 12.78
N TRP A 234 -3.82 12.95 13.77
CA TRP A 234 -3.71 14.29 14.31
C TRP A 234 -2.24 14.65 14.51
N ALA A 235 -1.86 15.83 14.08
CA ALA A 235 -0.50 16.33 14.18
C ALA A 235 -0.30 17.12 15.46
N GLY A 236 0.77 16.84 16.17
CA GLY A 236 1.25 17.66 17.28
C GLY A 236 2.15 18.81 16.82
N PRO A 237 2.57 19.68 17.76
CA PRO A 237 3.53 20.74 17.49
C PRO A 237 4.83 20.21 16.89
N GLY A 238 5.39 20.93 15.89
CA GLY A 238 6.59 20.51 15.18
C GLY A 238 6.35 19.52 14.02
N ALA A 239 5.10 19.14 13.77
CA ALA A 239 4.76 18.29 12.65
C ALA A 239 4.97 19.01 11.31
N ARG A 240 5.41 18.25 10.32
CA ARG A 240 5.55 18.65 8.91
C ARG A 240 4.84 17.61 8.07
N PHE A 241 4.05 18.03 7.12
CA PHE A 241 3.27 17.15 6.25
C PHE A 241 2.94 17.84 4.93
N LEU A 242 2.28 17.15 4.04
CA LEU A 242 1.88 17.65 2.74
C LEU A 242 0.36 17.77 2.67
N ALA A 243 -0.13 18.86 2.08
CA ALA A 243 -1.54 19.15 1.96
C ALA A 243 -1.87 19.91 0.68
N GLU A 244 -3.00 19.62 0.08
CA GLU A 244 -3.57 20.43 -0.99
C GLU A 244 -4.26 21.67 -0.37
N THR A 245 -3.47 22.69 0.01
CA THR A 245 -4.01 23.88 0.70
C THR A 245 -4.96 24.68 -0.16
N ALA A 246 -4.91 24.55 -1.47
CA ALA A 246 -5.85 25.13 -2.43
C ALA A 246 -7.01 24.18 -2.81
N GLY A 247 -7.20 23.08 -2.09
CA GLY A 247 -8.24 22.08 -2.36
C GLY A 247 -8.00 21.20 -3.59
N LYS A 248 -6.82 21.28 -4.20
CA LYS A 248 -6.39 20.51 -5.38
C LYS A 248 -4.87 20.37 -5.42
N ALA A 249 -4.39 19.36 -6.14
CA ALA A 249 -2.97 19.21 -6.44
C ALA A 249 -2.41 20.41 -7.22
N PRO A 250 -1.12 20.75 -7.07
CA PRO A 250 -0.13 20.01 -6.30
C PRO A 250 -0.25 20.22 -4.77
N ALA A 251 0.28 19.25 -3.99
CA ALA A 251 0.28 19.32 -2.54
C ALA A 251 1.42 20.21 -2.02
N ASP A 252 1.08 21.13 -1.13
CA ASP A 252 2.00 22.08 -0.48
C ASP A 252 2.61 21.47 0.79
N ILE A 253 3.75 21.99 1.22
CA ILE A 253 4.29 21.71 2.54
C ILE A 253 3.49 22.51 3.58
N VAL A 254 3.04 21.83 4.63
CA VAL A 254 2.46 22.46 5.84
C VAL A 254 3.27 22.06 7.06
N ALA A 255 3.60 23.03 7.89
CA ALA A 255 4.37 22.82 9.09
C ALA A 255 3.76 23.55 10.28
N LEU A 256 3.65 22.86 11.42
CA LEU A 256 3.08 23.40 12.65
C LEU A 256 4.22 23.90 13.55
N LYS A 257 4.46 25.20 13.54
CA LYS A 257 5.45 25.86 14.41
C LYS A 257 4.86 26.17 15.78
N PRO A 258 5.44 25.64 16.86
CA PRO A 258 5.06 26.10 18.19
C PRO A 258 5.19 27.60 18.30
N ALA A 259 4.14 28.29 18.78
CA ALA A 259 4.05 29.75 18.94
C ALA A 259 4.00 30.60 17.64
N GLU A 260 4.21 30.01 16.45
CA GLU A 260 4.07 30.73 15.17
C GLU A 260 2.81 30.33 14.39
N GLY A 261 2.20 29.19 14.74
CA GLY A 261 1.02 28.65 14.06
C GLY A 261 1.37 27.69 12.92
N ALA A 262 0.50 27.59 11.92
CA ALA A 262 0.75 26.81 10.72
C ALA A 262 1.38 27.70 9.63
N VAL A 263 2.46 27.21 9.00
CA VAL A 263 3.10 27.85 7.88
C VAL A 263 3.11 26.89 6.68
N THR A 264 3.15 27.43 5.48
CA THR A 264 3.18 26.62 4.25
C THR A 264 4.25 27.12 3.29
N ALA A 265 4.78 26.19 2.48
CA ALA A 265 5.54 26.49 1.28
C ALA A 265 4.83 25.88 0.07
N ALA A 266 4.40 26.70 -0.85
CA ALA A 266 3.60 26.28 -1.99
C ALA A 266 4.39 25.44 -2.99
N ALA A 267 3.78 24.39 -3.51
CA ALA A 267 4.35 23.60 -4.59
C ALA A 267 4.27 24.37 -5.93
N ARG A 268 5.37 24.33 -6.72
CA ARG A 268 5.43 24.97 -8.04
C ARG A 268 4.86 24.12 -9.17
N GLY A 269 4.50 22.87 -8.88
CA GLY A 269 4.01 21.93 -9.90
C GLY A 269 5.11 21.29 -10.77
N ASP A 270 6.36 21.58 -10.49
CA ASP A 270 7.53 21.01 -11.17
C ASP A 270 8.35 20.06 -10.30
N GLY A 271 7.83 19.73 -9.12
CA GLY A 271 8.50 18.93 -8.09
C GLY A 271 9.37 19.74 -7.15
N THR A 272 9.26 21.07 -7.17
CA THR A 272 9.92 21.99 -6.23
C THR A 272 8.90 22.84 -5.49
N PHE A 273 9.37 23.52 -4.44
CA PHE A 273 8.53 24.39 -3.60
C PHE A 273 9.02 25.84 -3.65
N GLU A 274 8.15 26.78 -3.29
CA GLU A 274 8.52 28.16 -3.10
C GLU A 274 9.45 28.30 -1.88
N ASP A 275 10.44 29.23 -1.98
CA ASP A 275 11.36 29.49 -0.88
C ASP A 275 10.72 30.37 0.23
N GLU A 276 9.58 30.98 -0.07
CA GLU A 276 8.86 31.83 0.85
C GLU A 276 7.86 31.03 1.67
N GLU A 277 8.03 31.08 3.00
CA GLU A 277 7.02 30.57 3.93
C GLU A 277 5.87 31.56 4.03
N ARG A 278 4.65 31.06 3.87
CA ARG A 278 3.43 31.85 4.11
C ARG A 278 2.80 31.39 5.43
N VAL A 279 2.31 32.34 6.23
CA VAL A 279 1.51 32.01 7.40
C VAL A 279 0.14 31.54 6.92
N LEU A 280 -0.11 30.24 7.06
CA LEU A 280 -1.40 29.64 6.72
C LEU A 280 -2.42 29.88 7.85
N HIS A 281 -1.97 29.80 9.10
CA HIS A 281 -2.80 29.99 10.30
C HIS A 281 -1.97 30.61 11.40
N PRO A 282 -2.30 31.82 11.86
CA PRO A 282 -1.59 32.46 12.95
C PRO A 282 -1.79 31.68 14.26
N PRO A 283 -0.86 31.82 15.24
CA PRO A 283 -0.96 31.08 16.48
C PRO A 283 -2.19 31.51 17.29
N ALA A 284 -2.91 30.54 17.83
CA ALA A 284 -3.96 30.82 18.80
C ALA A 284 -3.35 31.27 20.12
N PRO A 285 -4.00 32.15 20.87
CA PRO A 285 -3.48 32.72 22.14
C PRO A 285 -3.20 31.67 23.22
N SER A 286 -3.66 30.44 23.08
CA SER A 286 -3.64 29.38 24.09
C SER A 286 -3.10 28.03 23.59
N GLN A 287 -2.16 28.03 22.66
CA GLN A 287 -1.59 26.77 22.17
C GLN A 287 -0.86 25.99 23.25
N SER A 288 -1.29 24.77 23.46
CA SER A 288 -0.64 23.78 24.33
C SER A 288 0.14 22.76 23.49
N PRO A 289 1.26 22.21 23.98
CA PRO A 289 1.90 21.06 23.37
C PRO A 289 1.00 19.83 23.27
N ALA A 290 -0.08 19.77 24.03
CA ALA A 290 -1.07 18.70 23.98
C ALA A 290 -2.18 18.93 22.93
N ASP A 291 -2.24 20.11 22.30
CA ASP A 291 -3.20 20.37 21.25
C ASP A 291 -2.86 19.56 19.99
N LEU A 292 -3.87 18.97 19.40
CA LEU A 292 -3.75 18.18 18.20
C LEU A 292 -4.45 18.89 17.03
N TRP A 293 -3.86 18.81 15.85
CA TRP A 293 -4.28 19.54 14.66
C TRP A 293 -4.51 18.60 13.50
N THR A 294 -5.50 18.91 12.67
CA THR A 294 -5.66 18.31 11.34
C THR A 294 -6.19 19.33 10.35
N LEU A 295 -5.90 19.10 9.07
CA LEU A 295 -6.53 19.80 7.96
C LEU A 295 -7.65 18.93 7.39
N ALA A 296 -8.83 19.53 7.18
CA ALA A 296 -9.99 18.83 6.67
C ALA A 296 -10.90 19.77 5.88
N ASP A 297 -11.47 19.27 4.77
CA ASP A 297 -12.55 19.96 4.08
C ASP A 297 -13.84 19.77 4.88
N LEU A 298 -14.14 20.76 5.73
CA LEU A 298 -15.32 20.73 6.61
C LEU A 298 -16.60 21.19 5.91
N THR A 299 -16.47 21.99 4.87
CA THR A 299 -17.61 22.59 4.17
C THR A 299 -18.07 21.80 2.97
N GLY A 300 -17.20 20.94 2.46
CA GLY A 300 -17.47 20.12 1.29
C GLY A 300 -17.22 20.82 -0.04
N ASP A 301 -16.58 21.96 -0.02
CA ASP A 301 -16.24 22.74 -1.22
C ASP A 301 -14.86 22.39 -1.81
N GLY A 302 -14.13 21.47 -1.16
CA GLY A 302 -12.79 21.08 -1.53
C GLY A 302 -11.69 21.85 -0.83
N THR A 303 -12.03 22.92 -0.08
CA THR A 303 -11.08 23.80 0.58
C THR A 303 -10.81 23.31 2.02
N PRO A 304 -9.54 23.06 2.41
CA PRO A 304 -9.26 22.57 3.76
C PRO A 304 -9.36 23.68 4.81
N GLY A 305 -10.04 23.39 5.90
CA GLY A 305 -9.96 24.13 7.16
C GLY A 305 -9.02 23.47 8.16
N ILE A 306 -8.66 24.17 9.22
CA ILE A 306 -7.93 23.60 10.37
C ILE A 306 -8.92 23.22 11.46
N VAL A 307 -8.80 22.00 11.95
CA VAL A 307 -9.47 21.54 13.17
C VAL A 307 -8.43 21.32 14.25
N THR A 308 -8.66 21.93 15.42
CA THR A 308 -7.78 21.78 16.59
C THR A 308 -8.55 21.17 17.74
N LEU A 309 -8.00 20.10 18.34
CA LEU A 309 -8.48 19.54 19.60
C LEU A 309 -7.67 20.17 20.73
N ALA A 310 -8.24 21.19 21.34
CA ALA A 310 -7.61 21.96 22.40
C ALA A 310 -8.09 21.53 23.80
N ALA A 311 -7.56 22.14 24.85
CA ALA A 311 -7.97 21.82 26.22
C ALA A 311 -9.46 22.10 26.48
N ASP A 312 -10.01 23.14 25.89
CA ASP A 312 -11.40 23.58 26.11
C ASP A 312 -12.40 23.01 25.08
N GLY A 313 -11.92 22.20 24.10
CA GLY A 313 -12.76 21.57 23.10
C GLY A 313 -12.20 21.64 21.68
N VAL A 314 -13.09 21.56 20.71
CA VAL A 314 -12.78 21.61 19.28
C VAL A 314 -12.83 23.06 18.79
N ARG A 315 -11.76 23.44 18.09
CA ARG A 315 -11.67 24.74 17.43
C ARG A 315 -11.57 24.52 15.92
N VAL A 316 -12.23 25.36 15.16
CA VAL A 316 -12.29 25.32 13.71
C VAL A 316 -11.85 26.67 13.15
N SER A 317 -11.00 26.62 12.11
CA SER A 317 -10.67 27.76 11.28
C SER A 317 -10.95 27.37 9.83
N LEU A 318 -11.90 28.05 9.21
CA LEU A 318 -12.21 27.87 7.78
C LEU A 318 -11.38 28.85 6.97
N GLN A 319 -11.01 28.44 5.77
CA GLN A 319 -10.24 29.27 4.87
C GLN A 319 -11.08 30.45 4.34
N GLU A 320 -10.48 31.64 4.31
CA GLU A 320 -11.08 32.83 3.72
C GLU A 320 -10.84 32.87 2.21
N GLU A 321 -11.52 33.78 1.49
CA GLU A 321 -11.41 33.91 0.03
C GLU A 321 -9.97 34.21 -0.45
N ASP A 322 -9.13 34.80 0.38
CA ASP A 322 -7.72 35.09 0.09
C ASP A 322 -6.78 33.91 0.36
N GLY A 323 -7.30 32.76 0.77
CA GLY A 323 -6.54 31.54 1.06
C GLY A 323 -5.95 31.48 2.46
N THR A 324 -6.19 32.48 3.31
CA THR A 324 -5.73 32.46 4.71
C THR A 324 -6.72 31.76 5.64
N LEU A 325 -6.19 31.20 6.71
CA LEU A 325 -6.97 30.59 7.78
C LEU A 325 -6.90 31.49 9.02
N PRO A 326 -7.97 32.22 9.37
CA PRO A 326 -7.94 33.11 10.52
C PRO A 326 -7.71 32.33 11.83
N PRO A 327 -7.16 32.97 12.86
CA PRO A 327 -7.02 32.30 14.15
C PRO A 327 -8.39 31.88 14.69
N ALA A 328 -8.49 30.62 15.12
CA ALA A 328 -9.70 30.12 15.78
C ALA A 328 -9.85 30.80 17.15
N GLY A 329 -10.35 32.02 17.13
CA GLY A 329 -10.56 32.85 18.32
C GLY A 329 -11.93 32.64 18.96
N GLY A 330 -12.10 33.13 20.18
CA GLY A 330 -13.39 33.08 20.88
C GLY A 330 -13.68 31.73 21.56
N GLU A 331 -14.96 31.40 21.69
CA GLU A 331 -15.43 30.13 22.25
C GLU A 331 -15.10 28.97 21.29
N PRO A 332 -14.82 27.73 21.80
CA PRO A 332 -14.66 26.57 20.95
C PRO A 332 -15.94 26.28 20.18
N ALA A 333 -15.77 25.75 18.95
CA ALA A 333 -16.89 25.30 18.10
C ALA A 333 -17.70 24.18 18.76
N LEU A 334 -17.01 23.37 19.59
CA LEU A 334 -17.63 22.32 20.39
C LEU A 334 -16.88 22.19 21.71
N LYS A 335 -17.58 22.25 22.84
CA LYS A 335 -17.02 22.05 24.19
C LYS A 335 -16.97 20.56 24.55
N ALA A 336 -16.37 19.77 23.69
CA ALA A 336 -16.16 18.33 23.87
C ALA A 336 -14.90 17.90 23.08
N PHE A 337 -14.50 16.64 23.16
CA PHE A 337 -13.33 16.04 22.52
C PHE A 337 -11.98 16.70 22.86
N GLY A 338 -11.96 17.64 23.76
CA GLY A 338 -10.75 18.31 24.23
C GLY A 338 -10.06 17.56 25.36
N HIS A 339 -8.76 17.85 25.56
CA HIS A 339 -7.96 17.14 26.56
C HIS A 339 -8.14 17.68 28.01
N GLY A 340 -8.79 18.81 28.19
CA GLY A 340 -9.11 19.32 29.51
C GLY A 340 -10.40 18.72 30.09
N ASP A 341 -10.50 18.65 31.42
CA ASP A 341 -11.64 18.04 32.15
C ASP A 341 -13.00 18.60 31.73
N GLN A 342 -13.07 19.92 31.45
CA GLN A 342 -14.30 20.60 31.05
C GLN A 342 -14.76 20.26 29.61
N ALA A 343 -13.88 19.68 28.83
CA ALA A 343 -14.16 19.26 27.47
C ALA A 343 -14.11 17.72 27.32
N GLY A 344 -14.22 17.00 28.43
CA GLY A 344 -14.34 15.54 28.48
C GLY A 344 -13.06 14.78 28.78
N GLY A 345 -11.87 15.43 28.91
CA GLY A 345 -10.63 14.78 29.33
C GLY A 345 -10.08 13.77 28.30
N TRP A 346 -10.22 14.04 27.03
CA TRP A 346 -9.80 13.15 25.94
C TRP A 346 -8.27 13.07 25.81
N LEU A 347 -7.71 11.90 25.99
CA LEU A 347 -6.28 11.66 25.92
C LEU A 347 -5.89 11.08 24.54
N ALA A 348 -4.82 11.58 23.95
CA ALA A 348 -4.37 11.17 22.62
C ALA A 348 -3.90 9.69 22.54
N ASP A 349 -3.34 9.19 23.63
CA ASP A 349 -2.83 7.83 23.79
C ASP A 349 -3.90 6.78 24.11
N LYS A 350 -5.13 7.21 24.43
CA LYS A 350 -6.24 6.32 24.82
C LYS A 350 -7.46 6.44 23.91
N HIS A 351 -7.80 7.67 23.55
CA HIS A 351 -9.08 8.02 22.95
C HIS A 351 -8.88 8.48 21.50
N PRO A 352 -8.86 7.58 20.52
CA PRO A 352 -8.78 7.96 19.11
C PRO A 352 -10.01 8.76 18.70
N ARG A 353 -9.77 9.77 17.85
CA ARG A 353 -10.79 10.68 17.32
C ARG A 353 -10.63 10.77 15.82
N PHE A 354 -11.77 10.91 15.12
CA PHE A 354 -11.86 10.87 13.67
C PHE A 354 -12.73 12.01 13.17
N LEU A 355 -12.48 12.44 11.96
CA LEU A 355 -13.42 13.22 11.16
C LEU A 355 -13.94 12.30 10.05
N ALA A 356 -15.25 12.09 9.98
CA ALA A 356 -15.85 11.17 9.03
C ALA A 356 -17.29 11.60 8.70
N ASP A 357 -17.72 11.42 7.47
CA ASP A 357 -19.12 11.65 7.09
C ASP A 357 -19.93 10.40 7.49
N THR A 358 -20.44 10.40 8.72
CA THR A 358 -21.18 9.26 9.27
C THR A 358 -22.62 9.20 8.80
N THR A 359 -23.13 10.26 8.20
CA THR A 359 -24.51 10.37 7.75
C THR A 359 -24.68 10.29 6.23
N GLY A 360 -23.56 10.31 5.46
CA GLY A 360 -23.58 10.34 4.00
C GLY A 360 -24.04 11.68 3.40
N ASN A 361 -24.08 12.75 4.23
CA ASN A 361 -24.55 14.07 3.81
C ASN A 361 -23.45 14.93 3.17
N GLY A 362 -22.24 14.40 3.10
CA GLY A 362 -21.09 15.05 2.53
C GLY A 362 -20.34 15.97 3.47
N ARG A 363 -20.63 15.99 4.77
CA ARG A 363 -19.96 16.77 5.81
C ARG A 363 -19.27 15.88 6.79
N LEU A 364 -18.22 16.41 7.42
CA LEU A 364 -17.41 15.63 8.35
C LEU A 364 -17.93 15.80 9.78
N ASP A 365 -18.48 14.72 10.31
CA ASP A 365 -18.81 14.60 11.72
C ASP A 365 -17.55 14.30 12.54
N LEU A 366 -17.59 14.63 13.82
CA LEU A 366 -16.53 14.27 14.75
C LEU A 366 -16.91 13.02 15.52
N VAL A 367 -16.10 11.99 15.40
CA VAL A 367 -16.28 10.69 16.07
C VAL A 367 -15.13 10.44 17.03
N GLY A 368 -15.39 9.90 18.20
CA GLY A 368 -14.33 9.53 19.14
C GLY A 368 -14.69 8.31 19.98
N CYS A 369 -13.69 7.50 20.29
CA CYS A 369 -13.81 6.35 21.18
C CYS A 369 -13.27 6.76 22.56
N HIS A 370 -14.16 6.95 23.53
CA HIS A 370 -13.85 7.32 24.92
C HIS A 370 -13.87 6.11 25.86
N ASP A 371 -13.77 6.32 27.15
CA ASP A 371 -13.78 5.23 28.13
C ASP A 371 -15.09 4.41 28.10
N ASP A 372 -16.23 5.03 27.86
CA ASP A 372 -17.56 4.44 27.94
C ASP A 372 -18.18 4.06 26.59
N GLY A 373 -17.49 4.33 25.49
CA GLY A 373 -17.94 3.97 24.14
C GLY A 373 -17.61 4.99 23.07
N VAL A 374 -18.38 4.94 21.98
CA VAL A 374 -18.23 5.79 20.81
C VAL A 374 -19.16 6.98 20.90
N TRP A 375 -18.61 8.18 20.75
CA TRP A 375 -19.31 9.45 20.76
C TRP A 375 -19.26 10.10 19.39
N ILE A 376 -20.37 10.70 18.96
CA ILE A 376 -20.48 11.35 17.65
C ILE A 376 -21.10 12.72 17.84
N SER A 377 -20.46 13.73 17.24
CA SER A 377 -21.00 15.06 17.08
C SER A 377 -21.23 15.33 15.60
N LEU A 378 -22.48 15.38 15.19
CA LEU A 378 -22.88 15.62 13.80
C LEU A 378 -22.65 17.08 13.41
N GLN A 379 -22.22 17.29 12.16
CA GLN A 379 -22.08 18.62 11.59
C GLN A 379 -23.36 19.05 10.87
N ASP A 380 -23.88 20.23 11.19
CA ASP A 380 -25.06 20.80 10.55
C ASP A 380 -24.74 21.47 9.20
N GLN A 381 -25.78 22.07 8.56
CA GLN A 381 -25.67 22.75 7.27
C GLN A 381 -24.78 24.00 7.30
N ASP A 382 -24.61 24.60 8.47
CA ASP A 382 -23.80 25.80 8.68
C ASP A 382 -22.36 25.47 9.07
N GLY A 383 -21.95 24.18 9.05
CA GLY A 383 -20.63 23.73 9.45
C GLY A 383 -20.39 23.68 10.96
N LYS A 384 -21.45 23.72 11.77
CA LYS A 384 -21.36 23.67 13.23
C LYS A 384 -21.55 22.25 13.74
N PHE A 385 -20.74 21.89 14.73
CA PHE A 385 -20.86 20.63 15.43
C PHE A 385 -21.97 20.68 16.49
N ALA A 386 -22.84 19.67 16.47
CA ALA A 386 -23.89 19.53 17.48
C ALA A 386 -23.27 19.18 18.83
N PRO A 387 -23.85 19.65 19.96
CA PRO A 387 -23.46 19.18 21.29
C PRO A 387 -23.53 17.65 21.36
N LEU A 388 -22.63 17.06 22.15
CA LEU A 388 -22.71 15.60 22.38
C LEU A 388 -24.04 15.23 23.05
N PRO A 389 -24.64 14.10 22.68
CA PRO A 389 -25.79 13.55 23.37
C PRO A 389 -25.44 13.15 24.81
N ASP A 390 -26.45 12.87 25.65
CA ASP A 390 -26.26 12.45 27.05
C ASP A 390 -25.63 11.04 27.17
N GLU A 391 -25.71 10.25 26.11
CA GLU A 391 -25.20 8.87 26.05
C GLU A 391 -24.37 8.64 24.77
N PRO A 392 -23.36 7.73 24.80
CA PRO A 392 -22.58 7.39 23.62
C PRO A 392 -23.48 6.76 22.55
N ALA A 393 -23.13 6.97 21.28
CA ALA A 393 -23.81 6.36 20.14
C ALA A 393 -23.68 4.82 20.15
N LEU A 394 -22.60 4.30 20.76
CA LEU A 394 -22.39 2.87 20.94
C LEU A 394 -21.58 2.64 22.23
N ARG A 395 -22.06 1.74 23.11
CA ARG A 395 -21.37 1.38 24.36
C ARG A 395 -20.37 0.24 24.15
N ALA A 396 -19.54 0.37 23.15
CA ALA A 396 -18.46 -0.55 22.79
C ALA A 396 -17.30 0.21 22.17
N PHE A 397 -16.22 -0.48 21.80
CA PHE A 397 -15.00 0.08 21.21
C PHE A 397 -14.31 1.16 22.07
N GLY A 398 -14.69 1.30 23.32
CA GLY A 398 -14.15 2.26 24.27
C GLY A 398 -12.97 1.68 25.07
N HIS A 399 -12.20 2.59 25.68
CA HIS A 399 -11.01 2.21 26.46
C HIS A 399 -11.36 1.54 27.80
N GLY A 400 -12.47 1.93 28.44
CA GLY A 400 -12.86 1.35 29.72
C GLY A 400 -13.39 -0.08 29.59
N ASP A 401 -13.21 -0.90 30.65
CA ASP A 401 -13.58 -2.32 30.66
C ASP A 401 -15.04 -2.58 30.26
N LYS A 402 -15.96 -1.68 30.61
CA LYS A 402 -17.40 -1.83 30.28
C LYS A 402 -17.71 -1.57 28.79
N ALA A 403 -16.82 -0.90 28.10
CA ALA A 403 -16.92 -0.65 26.68
C ALA A 403 -15.92 -1.48 25.86
N GLY A 404 -15.37 -2.55 26.47
CA GLY A 404 -14.54 -3.56 25.82
C GLY A 404 -13.04 -3.46 26.07
N GLY A 405 -12.52 -2.44 26.78
CA GLY A 405 -11.09 -2.37 27.15
C GLY A 405 -10.14 -2.10 25.98
N TRP A 406 -10.57 -1.36 24.97
CA TRP A 406 -9.81 -1.10 23.75
C TRP A 406 -8.61 -0.18 23.98
N LEU A 407 -7.41 -0.67 23.66
CA LEU A 407 -6.15 0.07 23.80
C LEU A 407 -5.76 0.71 22.44
N ALA A 408 -5.43 2.00 22.46
CA ALA A 408 -5.17 2.74 21.22
C ALA A 408 -3.87 2.33 20.50
N ASP A 409 -2.90 1.79 21.24
CA ASP A 409 -1.61 1.32 20.74
C ASP A 409 -1.67 -0.11 20.15
N LYS A 410 -2.72 -0.88 20.48
CA LYS A 410 -2.86 -2.28 20.07
C LYS A 410 -4.06 -2.54 19.16
N HIS A 411 -5.19 -1.92 19.51
CA HIS A 411 -6.49 -2.20 18.95
C HIS A 411 -6.93 -1.04 18.05
N PRO A 412 -6.56 -1.05 16.76
CA PRO A 412 -7.00 0.00 15.83
C PRO A 412 -8.51 -0.08 15.63
N ARG A 413 -9.12 1.10 15.49
CA ARG A 413 -10.54 1.27 15.18
C ARG A 413 -10.65 2.09 13.93
N PHE A 414 -11.62 1.76 13.08
CA PHE A 414 -11.82 2.34 11.76
C PHE A 414 -13.29 2.65 11.54
N LEU A 415 -13.53 3.60 10.64
CA LEU A 415 -14.83 3.82 10.03
C LEU A 415 -14.70 3.51 8.55
N ALA A 416 -15.49 2.57 8.04
CA ALA A 416 -15.44 2.14 6.64
C ALA A 416 -16.81 1.60 6.21
N ASP A 417 -17.16 1.81 4.95
CA ASP A 417 -18.32 1.16 4.33
C ASP A 417 -17.94 -0.28 3.99
N THR A 418 -18.29 -1.21 4.87
CA THR A 418 -17.96 -2.63 4.74
C THR A 418 -19.00 -3.41 3.97
N THR A 419 -20.20 -2.86 3.82
CA THR A 419 -21.32 -3.50 3.13
C THR A 419 -21.55 -2.94 1.72
N GLY A 420 -20.87 -1.86 1.35
CA GLY A 420 -21.09 -1.19 0.06
C GLY A 420 -22.39 -0.36 -0.01
N ASN A 421 -23.03 -0.09 1.14
CA ASN A 421 -24.30 0.63 1.22
C ASN A 421 -24.14 2.16 1.29
N GLY A 422 -22.90 2.66 1.30
CA GLY A 422 -22.56 4.08 1.38
C GLY A 422 -22.53 4.66 2.80
N ARG A 423 -22.71 3.84 3.84
CA ARG A 423 -22.61 4.21 5.26
C ARG A 423 -21.34 3.70 5.89
N LEU A 424 -20.86 4.39 6.89
CA LEU A 424 -19.62 4.01 7.57
C LEU A 424 -19.94 3.13 8.78
N ASP A 425 -19.55 1.88 8.70
CA ASP A 425 -19.57 0.94 9.80
C ASP A 425 -18.34 1.17 10.70
N LEU A 426 -18.44 0.79 11.97
CA LEU A 426 -17.32 0.80 12.89
C LEU A 426 -16.65 -0.58 12.91
N VAL A 427 -15.36 -0.62 12.61
CA VAL A 427 -14.55 -1.84 12.59
C VAL A 427 -13.41 -1.70 13.58
N GLY A 428 -13.11 -2.75 14.32
CA GLY A 428 -11.96 -2.78 15.21
C GLY A 428 -11.28 -4.13 15.26
N CYS A 429 -9.95 -4.10 15.43
CA CYS A 429 -9.16 -5.32 15.68
C CYS A 429 -8.81 -5.34 17.17
N HIS A 430 -9.37 -6.30 17.91
CA HIS A 430 -9.16 -6.49 19.34
C HIS A 430 -8.13 -7.61 19.62
N ASP A 431 -8.04 -8.10 20.84
CA ASP A 431 -7.12 -9.19 21.18
C ASP A 431 -7.47 -10.48 20.43
N ASP A 432 -8.73 -10.82 20.35
CA ASP A 432 -9.25 -12.08 19.80
C ASP A 432 -9.54 -12.04 18.28
N GLY A 433 -9.49 -10.86 17.64
CA GLY A 433 -9.75 -10.71 16.21
C GLY A 433 -10.54 -9.47 15.85
N VAL A 434 -11.31 -9.52 14.75
CA VAL A 434 -12.05 -8.39 14.18
C VAL A 434 -13.50 -8.37 14.64
N TRP A 435 -13.91 -7.20 15.11
CA TRP A 435 -15.26 -6.86 15.51
C TRP A 435 -15.82 -5.75 14.62
N ILE A 436 -17.10 -5.83 14.31
CA ILE A 436 -17.79 -4.84 13.49
C ILE A 436 -19.11 -4.42 14.13
N SER A 437 -19.47 -3.15 14.00
CA SER A 437 -20.79 -2.64 14.30
C SER A 437 -21.33 -1.95 13.05
N LEU A 438 -22.35 -2.55 12.44
CA LEU A 438 -22.97 -2.05 11.22
C LEU A 438 -23.88 -0.86 11.55
N GLN A 439 -23.87 0.15 10.66
CA GLN A 439 -24.76 1.29 10.75
C GLN A 439 -26.03 1.06 9.92
N ASP A 440 -27.20 1.25 10.55
CA ASP A 440 -28.49 1.13 9.89
C ASP A 440 -28.91 2.40 9.10
N GLU A 441 -30.12 2.39 8.54
CA GLU A 441 -30.67 3.50 7.75
C GLU A 441 -30.89 4.79 8.55
N ASP A 442 -31.08 4.68 9.83
CA ASP A 442 -31.29 5.79 10.75
C ASP A 442 -29.99 6.33 11.34
N GLY A 443 -28.84 5.77 10.96
CA GLY A 443 -27.52 6.16 11.47
C GLY A 443 -27.18 5.54 12.83
N VAL A 444 -27.90 4.50 13.24
CA VAL A 444 -27.70 3.82 14.53
C VAL A 444 -26.74 2.64 14.34
N PHE A 445 -25.75 2.55 15.21
CA PHE A 445 -24.82 1.44 15.24
C PHE A 445 -25.42 0.22 15.97
N ALA A 446 -25.36 -0.94 15.32
CA ALA A 446 -25.78 -2.20 15.91
C ALA A 446 -24.83 -2.69 16.99
N GLU A 447 -25.27 -3.65 17.81
CA GLU A 447 -24.38 -4.35 18.75
C GLU A 447 -23.20 -4.97 17.98
N PRO A 448 -21.96 -4.91 18.52
CA PRO A 448 -20.79 -5.43 17.86
C PRO A 448 -20.87 -6.93 17.59
N LEU A 449 -20.46 -7.33 16.40
CA LEU A 449 -20.36 -8.72 15.95
C LEU A 449 -18.89 -9.09 15.78
N TYR A 450 -18.50 -10.26 16.28
CA TYR A 450 -17.21 -10.89 16.00
C TYR A 450 -17.27 -11.52 14.59
N VAL A 451 -16.38 -11.11 13.68
CA VAL A 451 -16.50 -11.48 12.26
C VAL A 451 -15.27 -12.17 11.69
N LEU A 452 -14.11 -12.12 12.36
CA LEU A 452 -12.89 -12.73 11.83
C LEU A 452 -11.90 -13.05 12.95
N ASP A 453 -11.39 -14.30 12.96
CA ASP A 453 -10.36 -14.83 13.87
C ASP A 453 -8.95 -14.56 13.30
N ASP A 454 -8.60 -13.29 13.10
CA ASP A 454 -7.27 -12.82 12.71
C ASP A 454 -7.14 -11.32 13.01
N PHE A 455 -5.97 -10.73 12.76
CA PHE A 455 -5.62 -9.32 12.98
C PHE A 455 -5.64 -8.86 14.45
N GLY A 456 -5.87 -9.76 15.39
CA GLY A 456 -5.84 -9.50 16.83
C GLY A 456 -4.48 -9.71 17.46
N THR A 457 -4.29 -9.22 18.69
CA THR A 457 -3.00 -9.41 19.40
C THR A 457 -2.71 -10.87 19.73
N ASP A 458 -3.73 -11.70 19.93
CA ASP A 458 -3.60 -13.15 20.19
C ASP A 458 -3.12 -13.90 18.94
N GLN A 459 -3.34 -13.36 17.73
CA GLN A 459 -2.83 -13.88 16.46
C GLN A 459 -1.47 -13.28 16.09
N GLY A 460 -0.84 -12.51 16.99
CA GLY A 460 0.52 -11.97 16.82
C GLY A 460 0.61 -10.54 16.30
N TRP A 461 -0.51 -9.83 16.19
CA TRP A 461 -0.56 -8.42 15.80
C TRP A 461 -0.29 -7.50 16.99
N ALA A 462 0.97 -7.43 17.43
CA ALA A 462 1.37 -6.92 18.74
C ALA A 462 1.03 -5.46 19.00
N SER A 463 1.08 -4.59 17.99
CA SER A 463 0.73 -3.18 18.11
C SER A 463 0.30 -2.57 16.78
N VAL A 464 -0.29 -1.38 16.83
CA VAL A 464 -0.69 -0.61 15.63
C VAL A 464 0.53 -0.15 14.83
N GLU A 465 1.64 0.15 15.50
CA GLU A 465 2.86 0.64 14.84
C GLU A 465 3.66 -0.49 14.22
N GLU A 466 3.88 -1.59 14.95
CA GLU A 466 4.67 -2.72 14.45
C GLU A 466 3.93 -3.51 13.38
N HIS A 467 2.62 -3.68 13.56
CA HIS A 467 1.76 -4.41 12.64
C HIS A 467 0.58 -3.53 12.19
N PRO A 468 0.82 -2.51 11.33
CA PRO A 468 -0.25 -1.64 10.87
C PRO A 468 -1.27 -2.40 10.04
N ARG A 469 -2.55 -2.07 10.29
CA ARG A 469 -3.72 -2.63 9.61
C ARG A 469 -4.51 -1.50 8.98
N PHE A 470 -5.12 -1.76 7.83
CA PHE A 470 -5.84 -0.80 7.01
C PHE A 470 -7.14 -1.42 6.51
N LEU A 471 -8.15 -0.58 6.34
CA LEU A 471 -9.39 -0.93 5.65
C LEU A 471 -9.45 -0.16 4.33
N LEU A 472 -9.41 -0.88 3.22
CA LEU A 472 -9.49 -0.29 1.88
C LEU A 472 -9.84 -1.37 0.86
N LYS A 473 -10.22 -0.95 -0.32
CA LYS A 473 -10.52 -1.87 -1.43
C LYS A 473 -9.21 -2.29 -2.09
N THR A 474 -8.82 -3.54 -1.92
CA THR A 474 -7.65 -4.12 -2.61
C THR A 474 -8.02 -4.79 -3.91
N THR A 475 -9.31 -4.98 -4.15
CA THR A 475 -9.90 -5.59 -5.33
C THR A 475 -10.92 -4.64 -5.97
N GLY A 476 -11.28 -4.89 -7.22
CA GLY A 476 -12.30 -4.10 -7.93
C GLY A 476 -13.75 -4.49 -7.62
N ASP A 477 -14.01 -5.35 -6.62
CA ASP A 477 -15.33 -5.93 -6.34
C ASP A 477 -16.28 -5.03 -5.53
N GLY A 478 -15.77 -3.91 -5.00
CA GLY A 478 -16.59 -2.91 -4.32
C GLY A 478 -16.66 -3.04 -2.79
N ALA A 479 -16.33 -4.18 -2.20
CA ALA A 479 -16.27 -4.37 -0.76
C ALA A 479 -14.96 -3.80 -0.17
N THR A 480 -14.98 -3.45 1.11
CA THR A 480 -13.79 -2.98 1.85
C THR A 480 -13.08 -4.18 2.46
N ASP A 481 -11.81 -4.37 2.10
CA ASP A 481 -10.93 -5.42 2.60
C ASP A 481 -10.16 -4.96 3.85
N ILE A 482 -9.70 -5.91 4.65
CA ILE A 482 -8.67 -5.68 5.67
C ILE A 482 -7.32 -6.11 5.10
N ILE A 483 -6.35 -5.21 5.11
CA ILE A 483 -4.96 -5.51 4.79
C ILE A 483 -4.06 -5.14 5.96
N GLY A 484 -3.08 -5.98 6.28
CA GLY A 484 -2.16 -5.73 7.37
C GLY A 484 -0.75 -6.23 7.09
N PHE A 485 0.21 -5.58 7.72
CA PHE A 485 1.62 -5.95 7.71
C PHE A 485 1.92 -6.78 8.96
N GLY A 486 1.75 -8.08 8.86
CA GLY A 486 1.86 -9.02 9.98
C GLY A 486 3.29 -9.50 10.24
N PRO A 487 3.44 -10.47 11.17
CA PRO A 487 4.77 -11.03 11.48
C PRO A 487 5.47 -11.67 10.28
N TYR A 488 4.71 -12.33 9.40
CA TYR A 488 5.26 -13.12 8.29
C TYR A 488 5.10 -12.46 6.92
N GLY A 489 4.57 -11.25 6.86
CA GLY A 489 4.35 -10.53 5.61
C GLY A 489 3.00 -9.83 5.55
N VAL A 490 2.50 -9.61 4.34
CA VAL A 490 1.24 -8.93 4.09
C VAL A 490 0.09 -9.92 4.07
N VAL A 491 -0.91 -9.64 4.89
CA VAL A 491 -2.12 -10.47 5.04
C VAL A 491 -3.33 -9.67 4.57
N VAL A 492 -4.22 -10.30 3.81
CA VAL A 492 -5.48 -9.70 3.35
C VAL A 492 -6.65 -10.60 3.73
N ALA A 493 -7.70 -10.01 4.27
CA ALA A 493 -9.02 -10.59 4.39
C ALA A 493 -10.00 -9.81 3.51
N ARG A 494 -10.57 -10.48 2.50
CA ARG A 494 -11.51 -9.85 1.56
C ARG A 494 -12.83 -9.59 2.24
N GLY A 495 -13.36 -8.39 2.04
CA GLY A 495 -14.69 -8.03 2.52
C GLY A 495 -15.79 -8.71 1.72
N LEU A 496 -16.89 -8.97 2.38
CA LEU A 496 -18.14 -9.49 1.80
C LEU A 496 -19.23 -8.41 1.93
N GLU A 497 -20.19 -8.42 1.04
CA GLU A 497 -21.28 -7.42 1.01
C GLU A 497 -22.18 -7.42 2.26
N ASP A 498 -22.06 -8.42 3.12
CA ASP A 498 -22.79 -8.53 4.40
C ASP A 498 -22.03 -7.95 5.60
N GLY A 499 -20.87 -7.32 5.36
CA GLY A 499 -20.02 -6.75 6.39
C GLY A 499 -19.10 -7.77 7.08
N THR A 500 -19.10 -9.02 6.65
CA THR A 500 -18.14 -10.03 7.11
C THR A 500 -16.93 -10.11 6.19
N PHE A 501 -15.97 -10.97 6.52
CA PHE A 501 -14.73 -11.12 5.75
C PHE A 501 -14.45 -12.60 5.44
N GLU A 502 -13.80 -12.83 4.28
CA GLU A 502 -13.18 -14.13 4.04
C GLU A 502 -12.05 -14.40 5.05
N PRO A 503 -11.70 -15.68 5.30
CA PRO A 503 -10.52 -16.00 6.10
C PRO A 503 -9.28 -15.28 5.58
N ALA A 504 -8.49 -14.72 6.50
CA ALA A 504 -7.29 -13.98 6.19
C ALA A 504 -6.25 -14.86 5.46
N LYS A 505 -5.56 -14.30 4.49
CA LYS A 505 -4.56 -14.99 3.65
C LYS A 505 -3.27 -14.21 3.60
N LEU A 506 -2.13 -14.88 3.78
CA LEU A 506 -0.82 -14.30 3.49
C LEU A 506 -0.69 -14.15 1.96
N VAL A 507 -0.67 -12.90 1.47
CA VAL A 507 -0.63 -12.58 0.04
C VAL A 507 0.75 -12.17 -0.46
N LEU A 508 1.65 -11.79 0.45
CA LEU A 508 3.04 -11.45 0.13
C LEU A 508 3.94 -11.77 1.33
N ASN A 509 4.96 -12.59 1.12
CA ASN A 509 5.96 -12.93 2.14
C ASN A 509 7.09 -11.89 2.15
N ASP A 510 6.74 -10.63 2.40
CA ASP A 510 7.64 -9.49 2.56
C ASP A 510 6.97 -8.42 3.43
N PHE A 511 7.68 -7.36 3.78
CA PHE A 511 7.23 -6.24 4.62
C PHE A 511 6.83 -6.62 6.06
N GLY A 512 7.02 -7.87 6.48
CA GLY A 512 6.75 -8.36 7.83
C GLY A 512 7.96 -8.27 8.76
N THR A 513 7.73 -8.45 10.05
CA THR A 513 8.83 -8.40 11.04
C THR A 513 9.83 -9.56 10.88
N ALA A 514 9.39 -10.72 10.43
CA ALA A 514 10.27 -11.85 10.09
C ALA A 514 11.20 -11.58 8.90
N GLN A 515 10.84 -10.63 8.02
CA GLN A 515 11.70 -10.14 6.93
C GLN A 515 12.53 -8.91 7.33
N GLY A 516 12.52 -8.54 8.61
CA GLY A 516 13.34 -7.44 9.16
C GLY A 516 12.66 -6.07 9.17
N TRP A 517 11.40 -5.98 8.78
CA TRP A 517 10.65 -4.72 8.82
C TRP A 517 10.18 -4.41 10.23
N THR A 518 10.63 -3.27 10.78
CA THR A 518 10.29 -2.84 12.14
C THR A 518 9.78 -1.40 12.15
N ALA A 519 8.82 -1.08 13.01
CA ALA A 519 8.25 0.26 13.14
C ALA A 519 9.28 1.34 13.49
N THR A 520 10.34 0.98 14.21
CA THR A 520 11.40 1.91 14.62
C THR A 520 12.30 2.36 13.47
N LYS A 521 12.30 1.63 12.35
CA LYS A 521 13.15 1.91 11.19
C LYS A 521 12.38 2.18 9.91
N HIS A 522 11.28 1.46 9.69
CA HIS A 522 10.66 1.29 8.39
C HIS A 522 9.21 1.77 8.40
N LEU A 523 8.88 2.65 7.47
CA LEU A 523 7.50 3.05 7.20
C LEU A 523 6.92 2.18 6.09
N ARG A 524 5.63 1.85 6.20
CA ARG A 524 4.89 1.06 5.20
C ARG A 524 3.58 1.74 4.90
N PHE A 525 3.27 1.92 3.62
CA PHE A 525 2.11 2.64 3.10
C PHE A 525 1.37 1.79 2.09
N LEU A 526 0.12 2.11 1.90
CA LEU A 526 -0.69 1.66 0.79
C LEU A 526 -1.09 2.87 -0.05
N ALA A 527 -0.74 2.86 -1.33
CA ALA A 527 -0.97 4.00 -2.21
C ALA A 527 -0.94 3.57 -3.68
N ASP A 528 -1.85 4.08 -4.50
CA ASP A 528 -1.82 3.88 -5.94
C ASP A 528 -0.71 4.74 -6.57
N ILE A 529 0.49 4.16 -6.70
CA ILE A 529 1.63 4.85 -7.31
C ILE A 529 1.70 4.67 -8.82
N THR A 530 0.98 3.69 -9.35
CA THR A 530 0.89 3.42 -10.79
C THR A 530 -0.22 4.23 -11.46
N GLY A 531 -1.21 4.67 -10.69
CA GLY A 531 -2.41 5.35 -11.16
C GLY A 531 -3.38 4.41 -11.86
N ASP A 532 -3.36 3.12 -11.52
CA ASP A 532 -4.26 2.12 -12.09
C ASP A 532 -5.55 1.93 -11.27
N GLY A 533 -5.63 2.58 -10.11
CA GLY A 533 -6.77 2.54 -9.20
C GLY A 533 -6.64 1.53 -8.07
N ASN A 534 -5.59 0.71 -8.08
CA ASN A 534 -5.33 -0.27 -7.02
C ASN A 534 -4.23 0.24 -6.08
N PRO A 535 -4.41 0.15 -4.76
CA PRO A 535 -3.37 0.57 -3.83
C PRO A 535 -2.19 -0.41 -3.84
N ASP A 536 -1.00 0.09 -4.17
CA ASP A 536 0.26 -0.62 -4.10
C ASP A 536 0.85 -0.55 -2.69
N ILE A 537 1.75 -1.47 -2.36
CA ILE A 537 2.53 -1.40 -1.13
C ILE A 537 3.79 -0.60 -1.39
N VAL A 538 4.05 0.40 -0.55
CA VAL A 538 5.29 1.20 -0.57
C VAL A 538 5.96 1.13 0.79
N GLY A 539 7.18 0.59 0.83
CA GLY A 539 7.96 0.45 2.05
C GLY A 539 9.26 1.24 2.01
N PHE A 540 9.54 2.00 3.06
CA PHE A 540 10.82 2.67 3.28
C PHE A 540 11.72 1.76 4.11
N GLY A 541 12.53 0.94 3.43
CA GLY A 541 13.37 -0.08 4.03
C GLY A 541 14.78 0.40 4.39
N ASP A 542 15.68 -0.55 4.63
CA ASP A 542 17.07 -0.27 4.95
C ASP A 542 17.80 0.37 3.75
N GLU A 543 17.67 -0.18 2.54
CA GLU A 543 18.41 0.21 1.34
C GLU A 543 17.73 1.31 0.51
N GLY A 544 16.49 1.68 0.84
CA GLY A 544 15.70 2.63 0.08
C GLY A 544 14.21 2.33 0.08
N VAL A 545 13.53 2.73 -0.99
CA VAL A 545 12.08 2.54 -1.15
C VAL A 545 11.79 1.32 -2.00
N TRP A 546 10.98 0.44 -1.44
CA TRP A 546 10.51 -0.80 -2.04
C TRP A 546 9.05 -0.71 -2.39
N VAL A 547 8.66 -1.28 -3.52
CA VAL A 547 7.28 -1.28 -3.99
C VAL A 547 6.87 -2.70 -4.37
N ALA A 548 5.66 -3.09 -3.96
CA ALA A 548 4.99 -4.27 -4.45
C ALA A 548 3.65 -3.87 -5.08
N HIS A 549 3.50 -4.12 -6.40
CA HIS A 549 2.31 -3.73 -7.13
C HIS A 549 1.12 -4.61 -6.80
N ASN A 550 -0.05 -3.98 -6.65
CA ASN A 550 -1.32 -4.66 -6.53
C ASN A 550 -1.80 -5.11 -7.92
N ARG A 551 -2.16 -6.39 -8.02
CA ARG A 551 -2.68 -6.98 -9.27
C ARG A 551 -4.17 -6.72 -9.52
N GLY A 552 -4.86 -6.06 -8.58
CA GLY A 552 -6.29 -5.82 -8.64
C GLY A 552 -7.17 -7.03 -8.25
N ASP A 553 -6.55 -8.11 -7.81
CA ASP A 553 -7.22 -9.33 -7.34
C ASP A 553 -6.96 -9.63 -5.85
N GLY A 554 -6.46 -8.65 -5.10
CA GLY A 554 -6.05 -8.79 -3.71
C GLY A 554 -4.69 -9.46 -3.51
N ARG A 555 -3.91 -9.68 -4.59
CA ARG A 555 -2.53 -10.18 -4.55
C ARG A 555 -1.55 -9.10 -4.97
N PHE A 556 -0.33 -9.23 -4.52
CA PHE A 556 0.75 -8.29 -4.82
C PHE A 556 1.89 -8.97 -5.57
N GLU A 557 2.59 -8.20 -6.38
CA GLU A 557 3.85 -8.63 -6.98
C GLU A 557 4.97 -8.68 -5.95
N GLN A 558 6.09 -9.30 -6.31
CA GLN A 558 7.29 -9.28 -5.48
C GLN A 558 7.79 -7.84 -5.30
N ALA A 559 8.23 -7.50 -4.07
CA ALA A 559 8.77 -6.19 -3.78
C ALA A 559 10.02 -5.88 -4.61
N GLN A 560 10.08 -4.69 -5.17
CA GLN A 560 11.19 -4.19 -5.97
C GLN A 560 11.77 -2.91 -5.37
N LEU A 561 13.10 -2.78 -5.34
CA LEU A 561 13.76 -1.56 -4.92
C LEU A 561 13.66 -0.52 -6.05
N VAL A 562 12.85 0.53 -5.84
CA VAL A 562 12.56 1.55 -6.86
C VAL A 562 13.32 2.87 -6.66
N CYS A 563 13.82 3.13 -5.46
CA CYS A 563 14.61 4.32 -5.14
C CYS A 563 15.67 4.00 -4.09
N ARG A 564 16.96 4.26 -4.39
CA ARG A 564 18.08 4.07 -3.48
C ARG A 564 18.31 5.29 -2.57
N GLY A 565 17.27 5.84 -2.04
CA GLY A 565 17.25 6.94 -1.10
C GLY A 565 16.14 6.75 -0.09
N PHE A 566 16.02 7.64 0.87
CA PHE A 566 15.02 7.59 1.94
C PHE A 566 15.10 6.34 2.85
N GLY A 567 16.16 5.53 2.74
CA GLY A 567 16.37 4.32 3.52
C GLY A 567 17.08 4.56 4.85
N TYR A 568 17.05 3.54 5.70
CA TYR A 568 17.62 3.61 7.04
C TYR A 568 19.15 3.55 7.06
N HIS A 569 19.79 2.80 6.14
CA HIS A 569 21.25 2.68 6.06
C HIS A 569 21.89 4.01 5.65
N ASP A 570 23.17 4.19 6.01
CA ASP A 570 23.90 5.44 5.74
C ASP A 570 24.07 5.72 4.24
N ASP A 571 24.28 4.69 3.44
CA ASP A 571 24.36 4.76 1.97
C ASP A 571 23.01 5.02 1.30
N ALA A 572 21.91 4.81 2.00
CA ALA A 572 20.55 5.17 1.59
C ALA A 572 20.04 6.48 2.22
N GLY A 573 20.94 7.26 2.86
CA GLY A 573 20.65 8.58 3.40
C GLY A 573 20.36 8.65 4.89
N ALA A 574 20.49 7.54 5.63
CA ALA A 574 20.37 7.49 7.10
C ALA A 574 19.03 8.04 7.66
N TRP A 575 17.92 7.75 7.01
CA TRP A 575 16.60 8.24 7.38
C TRP A 575 16.08 7.54 8.65
N ARG A 576 15.55 8.33 9.59
CA ARG A 576 15.05 7.86 10.89
C ARG A 576 13.58 8.18 11.04
N VAL A 577 12.76 7.20 11.43
CA VAL A 577 11.30 7.36 11.58
C VAL A 577 10.95 8.50 12.52
N GLY A 578 11.61 8.61 13.67
CA GLY A 578 11.33 9.65 14.66
C GLY A 578 11.83 11.07 14.32
N HIS A 579 12.62 11.25 13.25
CA HIS A 579 13.26 12.53 12.92
C HIS A 579 12.95 13.03 11.51
N HIS A 580 12.85 12.11 10.56
CA HIS A 580 12.75 12.40 9.14
C HIS A 580 11.42 11.87 8.58
N PRO A 581 10.34 12.66 8.66
CA PRO A 581 9.05 12.30 8.07
C PRO A 581 9.17 12.06 6.56
N ARG A 582 8.51 11.04 6.05
CA ARG A 582 8.47 10.68 4.64
C ARG A 582 7.03 10.45 4.23
N PHE A 583 6.67 10.89 3.03
CA PHE A 583 5.32 10.90 2.52
C PHE A 583 5.28 10.51 1.05
N LEU A 584 4.10 10.17 0.60
CA LEU A 584 3.72 10.03 -0.79
C LEU A 584 2.67 11.10 -1.10
N ALA A 585 2.92 11.96 -2.08
CA ALA A 585 1.99 13.02 -2.48
C ALA A 585 2.22 13.42 -3.93
N ASP A 586 1.18 13.88 -4.62
CA ASP A 586 1.31 14.51 -5.92
C ASP A 586 1.72 15.97 -5.75
N ILE A 587 3.01 16.26 -5.86
CA ILE A 587 3.58 17.62 -5.79
C ILE A 587 3.79 18.25 -7.16
N THR A 588 3.44 17.53 -8.23
CA THR A 588 3.56 18.00 -9.60
C THR A 588 2.21 18.31 -10.24
N GLY A 589 1.11 17.85 -9.67
CA GLY A 589 -0.23 18.00 -10.22
C GLY A 589 -0.52 17.07 -11.40
N ASP A 590 0.32 16.04 -11.60
CA ASP A 590 0.20 15.10 -12.71
C ASP A 590 -0.63 13.85 -12.40
N GLY A 591 -1.14 13.76 -11.17
CA GLY A 591 -1.97 12.66 -10.66
C GLY A 591 -1.19 11.44 -10.21
N ARG A 592 0.15 11.53 -10.08
CA ARG A 592 1.03 10.46 -9.60
C ARG A 592 1.67 10.85 -8.28
N LEU A 593 1.89 9.86 -7.43
CA LEU A 593 2.53 10.07 -6.14
C LEU A 593 4.04 10.13 -6.26
N ASP A 594 4.59 11.26 -5.89
CA ASP A 594 6.02 11.44 -5.66
C ASP A 594 6.40 11.03 -4.23
N ILE A 595 7.68 10.76 -4.00
CA ILE A 595 8.23 10.51 -2.67
C ILE A 595 8.81 11.81 -2.14
N ILE A 596 8.38 12.22 -0.94
CA ILE A 596 8.87 13.43 -0.26
C ILE A 596 9.39 13.07 1.13
N GLY A 597 10.52 13.63 1.51
CA GLY A 597 11.08 13.45 2.83
C GLY A 597 11.70 14.72 3.40
N PHE A 598 11.52 14.90 4.69
CA PHE A 598 12.09 16.00 5.47
C PHE A 598 13.36 15.52 6.16
N GLY A 599 14.53 15.72 5.52
CA GLY A 599 15.83 15.30 6.02
C GLY A 599 16.51 16.34 6.90
N GLY A 600 17.80 16.14 7.18
CA GLY A 600 18.62 17.10 7.92
C GLY A 600 18.68 18.45 7.23
N PRO A 601 19.26 18.53 6.01
CA PRO A 601 19.43 19.79 5.26
C PRO A 601 18.14 20.42 4.74
N GLY A 602 17.02 19.70 4.68
CA GLY A 602 15.77 20.24 4.12
C GLY A 602 14.85 19.19 3.52
N VAL A 603 14.11 19.57 2.48
CA VAL A 603 13.12 18.74 1.80
C VAL A 603 13.74 18.07 0.59
N TYR A 604 13.61 16.76 0.56
CA TYR A 604 14.04 15.91 -0.55
C TYR A 604 12.85 15.35 -1.29
N VAL A 605 13.00 15.26 -2.60
CA VAL A 605 11.97 14.71 -3.51
C VAL A 605 12.59 13.68 -4.44
N ALA A 606 11.86 12.58 -4.67
CA ALA A 606 12.06 11.71 -5.81
C ALA A 606 10.76 11.65 -6.60
N ARG A 607 10.76 12.19 -7.83
CA ARG A 607 9.56 12.26 -8.66
C ARG A 607 9.22 10.90 -9.24
N ASN A 608 7.96 10.60 -9.30
CA ASN A 608 7.44 9.42 -9.96
C ASN A 608 7.50 9.61 -11.49
N LEU A 609 8.39 8.85 -12.14
CA LEU A 609 8.61 8.91 -13.59
C LEU A 609 7.81 7.83 -14.34
N TYR A 610 6.94 7.13 -13.67
CA TYR A 610 6.10 6.10 -14.27
C TYR A 610 5.31 6.67 -15.45
N ARG A 611 5.54 6.14 -16.65
CA ARG A 611 4.87 6.60 -17.88
C ARG A 611 3.69 5.71 -18.18
N ARG A 612 2.49 6.29 -18.15
CA ARG A 612 1.31 5.62 -18.72
C ARG A 612 1.47 5.57 -20.24
N PHE A 613 1.52 4.38 -20.81
CA PHE A 613 1.44 4.26 -22.25
C PHE A 613 0.02 4.59 -22.71
N ARG A 614 -0.10 5.53 -23.64
CA ARG A 614 -1.36 5.75 -24.36
C ARG A 614 -1.45 4.66 -25.43
N THR A 615 -2.38 3.72 -25.30
CA THR A 615 -2.79 2.92 -26.46
C THR A 615 -3.43 3.87 -27.47
N ARG A 616 -2.93 3.86 -28.68
CA ARG A 616 -3.53 4.57 -29.82
C ARG A 616 -4.81 3.88 -30.27
#